data_b14c7c80dda34e734e17c3ba52df8c90
#
_entry.id   b14c7c80dda34e734e17c3ba52df8c90
#
_cell.length_a   1.000
_cell.length_b   1.000
_cell.length_c   1.000
_cell.angle_alpha   90.00
_cell.angle_beta   90.00
_cell.angle_gamma   90.00
#
_symmetry.space_group_name_H-M   'P 1'
#
loop_
_entity.id
_entity.type
_entity.pdbx_description
1 polymer ?
#
loop_
_entity_poly.entity_id
_entity_poly.type
_entity_poly.pdbx_seq_one_letter_code
_entity_poly.pdbx_strand_id
1 'polypeptide(L)'
;GLLDLHGTLRTRLLSLLWKGPVKRYRKLGLERRLFLRSKGRLFRNELRLWNVPQRYALAVEATPPPRAALLPHIWLSDEEIRQGQRLLEQLPDKAGTPPIALHPYATHPDKAWKEAYWRQLMELFESRGIPWIVIGRGNGMEGIPASRNFTNRTSLRETCALLKSSSLLITGDSGPMHLAGAVGPFWRCLGPRRKNGAFSRRGRRIGFLSRSWIVAPVRCTARSTVIATMRVCSPLLRNR
;
A
#
# COMPACT_ATOMS: atom_id res chain seq x y z
N GLY A 1 8.46 -26.81 17.94
CA GLY A 1 9.34 -26.46 16.84
C GLY A 1 9.66 -24.97 16.79
N LEU A 2 10.75 -24.58 16.14
CA LEU A 2 11.12 -23.19 15.87
C LEU A 2 10.80 -22.87 14.41
N LEU A 3 10.11 -21.74 14.17
CA LEU A 3 9.83 -21.24 12.84
C LEU A 3 10.62 -19.94 12.57
N ASP A 4 11.67 -20.05 11.75
CA ASP A 4 12.50 -18.89 11.37
C ASP A 4 11.99 -18.26 10.07
N LEU A 5 11.16 -17.22 10.19
CA LEU A 5 10.65 -16.41 9.08
C LEU A 5 11.57 -15.23 8.73
N HIS A 6 12.60 -14.97 9.56
CA HIS A 6 13.48 -13.83 9.35
C HIS A 6 14.75 -14.20 8.56
N GLY A 7 15.32 -15.37 8.75
CA GLY A 7 16.48 -15.89 8.01
C GLY A 7 17.71 -14.95 8.06
N THR A 8 17.97 -14.33 9.22
CA THR A 8 19.17 -13.52 9.49
C THR A 8 20.23 -14.33 10.19
N LEU A 9 21.47 -13.81 10.27
CA LEU A 9 22.54 -14.45 11.02
C LEU A 9 22.14 -14.67 12.49
N ARG A 10 21.48 -13.69 13.11
CA ARG A 10 20.98 -13.78 14.49
C ARG A 10 20.01 -14.95 14.68
N THR A 11 19.02 -15.09 13.80
CA THR A 11 18.04 -16.18 13.88
C THR A 11 18.64 -17.52 13.55
N ARG A 12 19.71 -17.58 12.73
CA ARG A 12 20.48 -18.81 12.50
C ARG A 12 21.23 -19.25 13.75
N LEU A 13 21.88 -18.32 14.46
CA LEU A 13 22.56 -18.61 15.74
C LEU A 13 21.54 -19.10 16.79
N LEU A 14 20.39 -18.43 16.93
CA LEU A 14 19.31 -18.90 17.81
C LEU A 14 18.84 -20.31 17.43
N SER A 15 18.77 -20.61 16.13
CA SER A 15 18.39 -21.95 15.66
C SER A 15 19.41 -23.04 16.00
N LEU A 16 20.68 -22.70 16.15
CA LEU A 16 21.72 -23.65 16.60
C LEU A 16 21.59 -24.00 18.07
N LEU A 17 21.07 -23.07 18.89
CA LEU A 17 20.82 -23.29 20.32
C LEU A 17 19.49 -24.00 20.57
N TRP A 18 18.64 -24.15 19.56
CA TRP A 18 17.34 -24.77 19.68
C TRP A 18 17.43 -26.30 19.57
N LYS A 19 16.94 -27.01 20.58
CA LYS A 19 17.01 -28.50 20.66
C LYS A 19 15.89 -29.23 19.87
N GLY A 20 15.02 -28.53 19.17
CA GLY A 20 13.87 -29.11 18.45
C GLY A 20 13.91 -28.88 16.94
N PRO A 21 12.91 -29.32 16.19
CA PRO A 21 12.85 -29.14 14.76
C PRO A 21 12.76 -27.65 14.40
N VAL A 22 13.51 -27.25 13.35
CA VAL A 22 13.58 -25.88 12.85
C VAL A 22 13.05 -25.84 11.44
N LYS A 23 11.96 -25.09 11.20
CA LYS A 23 11.44 -24.77 9.88
C LYS A 23 11.86 -23.35 9.48
N ARG A 24 12.27 -23.15 8.22
CA ARG A 24 12.80 -21.87 7.78
C ARG A 24 12.15 -21.37 6.50
N TYR A 25 11.91 -20.05 6.46
CA TYR A 25 11.52 -19.35 5.26
C TYR A 25 12.71 -19.22 4.28
N ARG A 26 12.51 -19.63 3.03
CA ARG A 26 13.50 -19.47 1.97
C ARG A 26 13.44 -18.07 1.36
N LYS A 27 14.40 -17.23 1.67
CA LYS A 27 14.44 -15.80 1.28
C LYS A 27 14.63 -15.51 -0.21
N LEU A 28 15.15 -16.46 -0.98
CA LEU A 28 15.52 -16.28 -2.39
C LEU A 28 16.41 -15.04 -2.61
N GLY A 29 17.33 -14.75 -1.68
CA GLY A 29 18.15 -13.53 -1.72
C GLY A 29 19.22 -13.58 -2.81
N LEU A 30 19.85 -14.72 -3.01
CA LEU A 30 20.85 -14.94 -4.06
C LEU A 30 20.19 -14.95 -5.43
N GLU A 31 19.06 -15.66 -5.57
CA GLU A 31 18.28 -15.74 -6.80
C GLU A 31 17.81 -14.33 -7.25
N ARG A 32 17.41 -13.48 -6.28
CA ARG A 32 17.05 -12.08 -6.56
C ARG A 32 18.25 -11.25 -7.02
N ARG A 33 19.44 -11.42 -6.43
CA ARG A 33 20.66 -10.72 -6.86
C ARG A 33 21.07 -11.14 -8.28
N LEU A 34 21.07 -12.44 -8.56
CA LEU A 34 21.40 -12.97 -9.89
C LEU A 34 20.37 -12.57 -10.94
N PHE A 35 19.07 -12.54 -10.58
CA PHE A 35 18.02 -12.01 -11.42
C PHE A 35 18.27 -10.54 -11.82
N LEU A 36 18.64 -9.68 -10.85
CA LEU A 36 18.95 -8.28 -11.12
C LEU A 36 20.20 -8.12 -11.99
N ARG A 37 21.24 -8.92 -11.71
CA ARG A 37 22.50 -8.88 -12.43
C ARG A 37 22.36 -9.40 -13.87
N SER A 38 21.52 -10.39 -14.09
CA SER A 38 21.21 -10.96 -15.41
C SER A 38 20.15 -10.16 -16.19
N LYS A 39 19.80 -8.94 -15.75
CA LYS A 39 18.71 -8.13 -16.33
C LYS A 39 17.37 -8.87 -16.44
N GLY A 40 17.09 -9.76 -15.50
CA GLY A 40 15.82 -10.49 -15.42
C GLY A 40 15.75 -11.78 -16.21
N ARG A 41 16.89 -12.36 -16.60
CA ARG A 41 16.95 -13.64 -17.34
C ARG A 41 16.94 -14.85 -16.41
N LEU A 42 17.77 -14.85 -15.36
CA LEU A 42 17.89 -15.96 -14.42
C LEU A 42 16.82 -15.90 -13.32
N PHE A 43 16.34 -17.04 -12.87
CA PHE A 43 15.39 -17.22 -11.73
C PHE A 43 14.07 -16.45 -11.85
N ARG A 44 13.64 -16.09 -13.06
CA ARG A 44 12.39 -15.34 -13.29
C ARG A 44 11.18 -16.12 -12.82
N ASN A 45 11.12 -17.40 -13.14
CA ASN A 45 9.96 -18.25 -12.84
C ASN A 45 9.89 -18.50 -11.33
N GLU A 46 10.98 -18.84 -10.68
CA GLU A 46 11.07 -19.09 -9.24
C GLU A 46 10.65 -17.87 -8.42
N LEU A 47 11.09 -16.67 -8.85
CA LEU A 47 10.74 -15.43 -8.16
C LEU A 47 9.29 -14.99 -8.38
N ARG A 48 8.60 -15.49 -9.42
CA ARG A 48 7.21 -15.17 -9.74
C ARG A 48 6.21 -16.22 -9.28
N LEU A 49 6.68 -17.44 -9.02
CA LEU A 49 5.82 -18.58 -8.69
C LEU A 49 4.94 -18.27 -7.48
N TRP A 50 5.54 -17.75 -6.40
CA TRP A 50 4.86 -17.47 -5.16
C TRP A 50 5.05 -16.00 -4.71
N ASN A 51 3.98 -15.40 -4.16
CA ASN A 51 4.09 -14.11 -3.47
C ASN A 51 4.74 -14.28 -2.07
N VAL A 52 5.04 -13.18 -1.39
CA VAL A 52 5.73 -13.22 -0.09
C VAL A 52 4.93 -13.98 0.97
N PRO A 53 3.62 -13.75 1.17
CA PRO A 53 2.82 -14.54 2.10
C PRO A 53 2.82 -16.05 1.79
N GLN A 54 2.71 -16.43 0.51
CA GLN A 54 2.78 -17.84 0.11
C GLN A 54 4.14 -18.47 0.42
N ARG A 55 5.24 -17.71 0.25
CA ARG A 55 6.58 -18.19 0.63
C ARG A 55 6.74 -18.34 2.14
N TYR A 56 6.06 -17.53 2.96
CA TYR A 56 6.02 -17.75 4.41
C TYR A 56 5.24 -19.03 4.74
N ALA A 57 4.10 -19.26 4.09
CA ALA A 57 3.33 -20.49 4.28
C ALA A 57 4.15 -21.74 3.92
N LEU A 58 4.96 -21.69 2.84
CA LEU A 58 5.88 -22.78 2.46
C LEU A 58 6.94 -23.14 3.53
N ALA A 59 7.14 -22.32 4.56
CA ALA A 59 7.97 -22.72 5.69
C ALA A 59 7.28 -23.72 6.63
N VAL A 60 5.96 -23.84 6.50
CA VAL A 60 5.12 -24.71 7.37
C VAL A 60 4.46 -25.81 6.57
N GLU A 61 3.98 -25.50 5.38
CA GLU A 61 3.17 -26.34 4.50
C GLU A 61 3.92 -26.72 3.22
N ALA A 62 3.71 -27.93 2.71
CA ALA A 62 4.32 -28.36 1.43
C ALA A 62 3.76 -27.61 0.22
N THR A 63 2.47 -27.25 0.27
CA THR A 63 1.78 -26.46 -0.75
C THR A 63 1.16 -25.23 -0.10
N PRO A 64 1.47 -24.02 -0.60
CA PRO A 64 0.96 -22.81 0.03
C PRO A 64 -0.52 -22.60 -0.30
N PRO A 65 -1.30 -22.01 0.61
CA PRO A 65 -2.68 -21.64 0.34
C PRO A 65 -2.82 -20.70 -0.87
N PRO A 66 -4.02 -20.62 -1.48
CA PRO A 66 -4.32 -19.65 -2.52
C PRO A 66 -4.03 -18.22 -2.04
N ARG A 67 -3.61 -17.33 -2.95
CA ARG A 67 -3.30 -15.92 -2.62
C ARG A 67 -4.44 -15.21 -1.89
N ALA A 68 -5.68 -15.51 -2.27
CA ALA A 68 -6.88 -14.92 -1.65
C ALA A 68 -7.04 -15.31 -0.17
N ALA A 69 -6.58 -16.49 0.24
CA ALA A 69 -6.63 -16.94 1.63
C ALA A 69 -5.53 -16.33 2.51
N LEU A 70 -4.53 -15.69 1.91
CA LEU A 70 -3.38 -15.08 2.58
C LEU A 70 -3.41 -13.55 2.54
N LEU A 71 -4.60 -12.96 2.44
CA LEU A 71 -4.75 -11.51 2.54
C LEU A 71 -4.48 -11.06 3.99
N PRO A 72 -3.72 -9.97 4.17
CA PRO A 72 -3.56 -9.41 5.49
C PRO A 72 -4.91 -8.92 6.02
N HIS A 73 -5.11 -9.02 7.34
CA HIS A 73 -6.28 -8.48 8.01
C HIS A 73 -5.88 -7.76 9.30
N ILE A 74 -6.46 -6.59 9.53
CA ILE A 74 -6.32 -5.83 10.78
C ILE A 74 -7.72 -5.66 11.36
N TRP A 75 -7.94 -6.25 12.53
CA TRP A 75 -9.17 -6.05 13.31
C TRP A 75 -9.09 -4.71 14.04
N LEU A 76 -10.11 -3.92 13.87
CA LEU A 76 -10.33 -2.69 14.61
C LEU A 76 -11.55 -2.90 15.50
N SER A 77 -11.49 -2.41 16.73
CA SER A 77 -12.66 -2.38 17.61
C SER A 77 -13.67 -1.33 17.10
N ASP A 78 -14.92 -1.47 17.53
CA ASP A 78 -15.96 -0.48 17.19
C ASP A 78 -15.60 0.91 17.72
N GLU A 79 -14.91 0.99 18.87
CA GLU A 79 -14.44 2.27 19.41
C GLU A 79 -13.39 2.92 18.52
N GLU A 80 -12.41 2.14 18.02
CA GLU A 80 -11.41 2.66 17.08
C GLU A 80 -12.05 3.15 15.77
N ILE A 81 -13.06 2.42 15.28
CA ILE A 81 -13.81 2.81 14.07
C ILE A 81 -14.57 4.12 14.35
N ARG A 82 -15.28 4.23 15.47
CA ARG A 82 -15.99 5.45 15.87
C ARG A 82 -15.02 6.64 16.05
N GLN A 83 -13.85 6.41 16.63
CA GLN A 83 -12.82 7.44 16.74
C GLN A 83 -12.34 7.93 15.37
N GLY A 84 -12.09 7.03 14.43
CA GLY A 84 -11.77 7.38 13.05
C GLY A 84 -12.87 8.21 12.38
N GLN A 85 -14.14 7.86 12.59
CA GLN A 85 -15.28 8.61 12.08
C GLN A 85 -15.38 10.03 12.70
N ARG A 86 -15.24 10.16 14.01
CA ARG A 86 -15.20 11.48 14.71
C ARG A 86 -14.10 12.39 14.17
N LEU A 87 -12.93 11.84 13.82
CA LEU A 87 -11.86 12.63 13.20
C LEU A 87 -12.27 13.16 11.81
N LEU A 88 -13.09 12.42 11.07
CA LEU A 88 -13.57 12.80 9.75
C LEU A 88 -14.77 13.77 9.80
N GLU A 89 -15.50 13.84 10.91
CA GLU A 89 -16.59 14.81 11.12
C GLU A 89 -16.10 16.27 11.12
N GLN A 90 -14.80 16.48 11.35
CA GLN A 90 -14.16 17.81 11.30
C GLN A 90 -13.92 18.31 9.86
N LEU A 91 -14.18 17.48 8.86
CA LEU A 91 -14.03 17.89 7.45
C LEU A 91 -15.13 18.88 7.06
N PRO A 92 -14.81 19.91 6.27
CA PRO A 92 -15.77 20.92 5.80
C PRO A 92 -16.72 20.39 4.73
N ASP A 93 -16.55 19.15 4.31
CA ASP A 93 -17.31 18.52 3.23
C ASP A 93 -18.68 18.03 3.70
N LYS A 94 -19.51 17.59 2.74
CA LYS A 94 -20.83 17.01 3.03
C LYS A 94 -20.72 15.84 4.02
N ALA A 95 -21.38 15.94 5.13
CA ALA A 95 -21.43 14.89 6.14
C ALA A 95 -21.82 13.54 5.52
N GLY A 96 -21.14 12.48 5.91
CA GLY A 96 -21.44 11.12 5.48
C GLY A 96 -20.79 10.69 4.15
N THR A 97 -20.07 11.56 3.41
CA THR A 97 -19.32 11.13 2.23
C THR A 97 -17.93 10.67 2.63
N PRO A 98 -17.57 9.37 2.45
CA PRO A 98 -16.24 8.88 2.81
C PRO A 98 -15.15 9.55 2.00
N PRO A 99 -14.11 10.14 2.62
CA PRO A 99 -13.06 10.85 1.92
C PRO A 99 -12.11 9.93 1.16
N ILE A 100 -11.37 10.51 0.23
CA ILE A 100 -10.20 9.88 -0.37
C ILE A 100 -8.97 10.18 0.51
N ALA A 101 -8.32 9.13 1.02
CA ALA A 101 -7.07 9.27 1.75
C ALA A 101 -5.89 9.43 0.77
N LEU A 102 -5.04 10.40 1.00
CA LEU A 102 -3.82 10.68 0.24
C LEU A 102 -2.61 10.42 1.12
N HIS A 103 -1.63 9.67 0.62
CA HIS A 103 -0.36 9.45 1.29
C HIS A 103 0.80 9.85 0.36
N PRO A 104 1.22 11.12 0.40
CA PRO A 104 2.22 11.66 -0.51
C PRO A 104 3.66 11.28 -0.17
N TYR A 105 3.89 10.73 1.02
CA TYR A 105 5.22 10.48 1.55
C TYR A 105 5.84 9.17 1.03
N ALA A 106 7.13 9.21 0.71
CA ALA A 106 7.89 8.03 0.32
C ALA A 106 9.28 8.04 0.98
N THR A 107 9.72 6.89 1.46
CA THR A 107 11.04 6.72 2.06
C THR A 107 12.18 6.91 1.06
N HIS A 108 11.93 6.65 -0.23
CA HIS A 108 12.90 6.80 -1.31
C HIS A 108 12.40 7.77 -2.37
N PRO A 109 13.23 8.74 -2.81
CA PRO A 109 12.86 9.68 -3.87
C PRO A 109 12.38 9.00 -5.17
N ASP A 110 12.99 7.87 -5.53
CA ASP A 110 12.61 7.08 -6.72
C ASP A 110 11.17 6.48 -6.63
N LYS A 111 10.56 6.48 -5.44
CA LYS A 111 9.19 6.02 -5.18
C LYS A 111 8.22 7.17 -5.01
N ALA A 112 8.74 8.39 -4.83
CA ALA A 112 7.92 9.57 -4.62
C ALA A 112 7.26 10.00 -5.93
N TRP A 113 6.00 10.34 -5.87
CA TRP A 113 5.34 11.14 -6.89
C TRP A 113 5.61 12.61 -6.59
N LYS A 114 5.85 13.43 -7.60
CA LYS A 114 6.25 14.83 -7.42
C LYS A 114 5.17 15.60 -6.65
N GLU A 115 5.60 16.45 -5.73
CA GLU A 115 4.70 17.26 -4.88
C GLU A 115 3.72 18.09 -5.72
N ALA A 116 4.20 18.72 -6.81
CA ALA A 116 3.34 19.48 -7.71
C ALA A 116 2.14 18.66 -8.26
N TYR A 117 2.30 17.36 -8.47
CA TYR A 117 1.20 16.52 -8.95
C TYR A 117 0.22 16.16 -7.82
N TRP A 118 0.70 16.04 -6.58
CA TRP A 118 -0.17 15.89 -5.42
C TRP A 118 -1.03 17.13 -5.23
N ARG A 119 -0.44 18.33 -5.36
CA ARG A 119 -1.18 19.62 -5.29
C ARG A 119 -2.26 19.72 -6.37
N GLN A 120 -1.91 19.44 -7.62
CA GLN A 120 -2.88 19.42 -8.72
C GLN A 120 -4.03 18.43 -8.48
N LEU A 121 -3.75 17.28 -7.85
CA LEU A 121 -4.77 16.30 -7.49
C LEU A 121 -5.70 16.83 -6.39
N MET A 122 -5.15 17.48 -5.36
CA MET A 122 -5.91 18.10 -4.28
C MET A 122 -6.80 19.23 -4.78
N GLU A 123 -6.26 20.14 -5.60
CA GLU A 123 -6.99 21.22 -6.27
C GLU A 123 -8.16 20.68 -7.12
N LEU A 124 -7.92 19.59 -7.82
CA LEU A 124 -8.96 18.94 -8.61
C LEU A 124 -10.06 18.33 -7.72
N PHE A 125 -9.73 17.77 -6.57
CA PHE A 125 -10.73 17.26 -5.62
C PHE A 125 -11.54 18.41 -5.03
N GLU A 126 -10.89 19.51 -4.63
CA GLU A 126 -11.57 20.72 -4.17
C GLU A 126 -12.55 21.27 -5.22
N SER A 127 -12.07 21.48 -6.47
CA SER A 127 -12.92 22.03 -7.54
C SER A 127 -14.15 21.18 -7.89
N ARG A 128 -14.17 19.91 -7.44
CA ARG A 128 -15.25 18.96 -7.68
C ARG A 128 -16.02 18.56 -6.42
N GLY A 129 -15.74 19.18 -5.29
CA GLY A 129 -16.37 18.87 -4.02
C GLY A 129 -16.14 17.41 -3.58
N ILE A 130 -15.00 16.80 -3.96
CA ILE A 130 -14.63 15.45 -3.54
C ILE A 130 -13.88 15.55 -2.22
N PRO A 131 -14.40 14.97 -1.11
CA PRO A 131 -13.74 15.02 0.18
C PRO A 131 -12.42 14.23 0.15
N TRP A 132 -11.38 14.82 0.74
CA TRP A 132 -10.06 14.19 0.81
C TRP A 132 -9.34 14.55 2.11
N ILE A 133 -8.41 13.69 2.50
CA ILE A 133 -7.52 13.87 3.66
C ILE A 133 -6.10 13.48 3.31
N VAL A 134 -5.12 14.03 4.01
CA VAL A 134 -3.71 13.60 3.94
C VAL A 134 -3.35 12.86 5.21
N ILE A 135 -2.74 11.68 5.05
CA ILE A 135 -2.30 10.82 6.15
C ILE A 135 -0.82 10.47 6.00
N GLY A 136 -0.21 10.05 7.08
CA GLY A 136 1.15 9.49 7.08
C GLY A 136 2.12 10.24 7.96
N ARG A 137 3.41 9.93 7.78
CA ARG A 137 4.53 10.58 8.49
C ARG A 137 5.52 11.13 7.48
N GLY A 138 5.95 12.37 7.69
CA GLY A 138 6.90 13.06 6.81
C GLY A 138 7.07 14.52 7.19
N ASN A 139 7.82 15.26 6.40
CA ASN A 139 8.09 16.69 6.65
C ASN A 139 6.86 17.59 6.44
N GLY A 140 5.73 17.02 6.07
CA GLY A 140 4.52 17.76 5.74
C GLY A 140 4.56 18.34 4.32
N MET A 141 3.40 18.70 3.82
CA MET A 141 3.24 19.54 2.63
C MET A 141 2.62 20.85 3.12
N GLU A 142 3.21 21.98 2.76
CA GLU A 142 2.67 23.29 3.10
C GLU A 142 1.32 23.56 2.44
N GLY A 143 0.51 24.43 3.01
CA GLY A 143 -0.76 24.88 2.44
C GLY A 143 -1.91 23.85 2.46
N ILE A 144 -1.76 22.72 3.16
CA ILE A 144 -2.88 21.79 3.39
C ILE A 144 -3.71 22.29 4.57
N PRO A 145 -5.03 22.48 4.44
CA PRO A 145 -5.90 22.87 5.55
C PRO A 145 -5.77 21.93 6.74
N ALA A 146 -5.70 22.48 7.95
CA ALA A 146 -5.49 21.70 9.18
C ALA A 146 -6.56 20.63 9.41
N SER A 147 -7.82 20.87 8.99
CA SER A 147 -8.92 19.91 9.03
C SER A 147 -8.72 18.69 8.14
N ARG A 148 -7.93 18.81 7.06
CA ARG A 148 -7.65 17.72 6.12
C ARG A 148 -6.28 17.07 6.35
N ASN A 149 -5.43 17.68 7.18
CA ASN A 149 -4.03 17.27 7.37
C ASN A 149 -3.85 16.43 8.63
N PHE A 150 -3.80 15.12 8.48
CA PHE A 150 -3.49 14.16 9.55
C PHE A 150 -2.01 13.71 9.54
N THR A 151 -1.14 14.41 8.83
CA THR A 151 0.30 14.12 8.79
C THR A 151 0.90 14.26 10.18
N ASN A 152 1.59 13.23 10.67
CA ASN A 152 2.21 13.15 12.00
C ASN A 152 1.24 13.29 13.19
N ARG A 153 -0.08 13.31 12.94
CA ARG A 153 -1.11 13.58 13.96
C ARG A 153 -1.87 12.33 14.40
N THR A 154 -1.61 11.19 13.79
CA THR A 154 -2.31 9.94 14.09
C THR A 154 -1.33 8.83 14.46
N SER A 155 -1.75 8.00 15.40
CA SER A 155 -1.14 6.69 15.66
C SER A 155 -1.36 5.73 14.48
N LEU A 156 -0.71 4.58 14.50
CA LEU A 156 -0.91 3.55 13.47
C LEU A 156 -2.35 3.02 13.48
N ARG A 157 -2.96 2.86 14.68
CA ARG A 157 -4.33 2.36 14.83
C ARG A 157 -5.36 3.39 14.34
N GLU A 158 -5.19 4.66 14.69
CA GLU A 158 -6.03 5.75 14.16
C GLU A 158 -5.91 5.90 12.65
N THR A 159 -4.68 5.76 12.08
CA THR A 159 -4.50 5.71 10.63
C THR A 159 -5.27 4.55 9.99
N CYS A 160 -5.29 3.38 10.61
CA CYS A 160 -6.09 2.25 10.16
C CYS A 160 -7.59 2.55 10.22
N ALA A 161 -8.07 3.23 11.27
CA ALA A 161 -9.46 3.62 11.43
C ALA A 161 -9.89 4.68 10.38
N LEU A 162 -9.04 5.69 10.12
CA LEU A 162 -9.25 6.65 9.04
C LEU A 162 -9.32 5.96 7.67
N LEU A 163 -8.41 5.01 7.40
CA LEU A 163 -8.43 4.23 6.17
C LEU A 163 -9.69 3.37 6.06
N LYS A 164 -10.15 2.76 7.14
CA LYS A 164 -11.38 1.96 7.17
C LYS A 164 -12.61 2.79 6.79
N SER A 165 -12.62 4.06 7.22
CA SER A 165 -13.69 5.03 6.97
C SER A 165 -13.51 5.83 5.66
N SER A 166 -12.45 5.57 4.91
CA SER A 166 -12.18 6.21 3.61
C SER A 166 -12.69 5.35 2.45
N SER A 167 -13.08 6.01 1.35
CA SER A 167 -13.52 5.32 0.12
C SER A 167 -12.35 4.75 -0.69
N LEU A 168 -11.21 5.43 -0.68
CA LEU A 168 -10.04 5.12 -1.48
C LEU A 168 -8.76 5.60 -0.79
N LEU A 169 -7.67 4.85 -0.92
CA LEU A 169 -6.31 5.35 -0.62
C LEU A 169 -5.53 5.55 -1.92
N ILE A 170 -4.95 6.74 -2.09
CA ILE A 170 -3.97 7.03 -3.13
C ILE A 170 -2.59 7.19 -2.47
N THR A 171 -1.63 6.37 -2.85
CA THR A 171 -0.33 6.27 -2.17
C THR A 171 0.77 5.83 -3.12
N GLY A 172 2.03 6.05 -2.75
CA GLY A 172 3.18 5.34 -3.29
C GLY A 172 3.30 3.91 -2.74
N ASP A 173 4.38 3.19 -3.13
CA ASP A 173 4.73 1.88 -2.54
C ASP A 173 5.29 2.08 -1.13
N SER A 174 4.42 2.05 -0.14
CA SER A 174 4.71 2.42 1.24
C SER A 174 3.82 1.65 2.24
N GLY A 175 4.10 1.80 3.53
CA GLY A 175 3.37 1.13 4.61
C GLY A 175 1.84 1.28 4.54
N PRO A 176 1.28 2.48 4.37
CA PRO A 176 -0.18 2.70 4.29
C PRO A 176 -0.89 1.88 3.20
N MET A 177 -0.21 1.54 2.11
CA MET A 177 -0.74 0.62 1.10
C MET A 177 -1.10 -0.75 1.70
N HIS A 178 -0.23 -1.29 2.55
CA HIS A 178 -0.47 -2.58 3.21
C HIS A 178 -1.54 -2.48 4.28
N LEU A 179 -1.60 -1.35 5.01
CA LEU A 179 -2.66 -1.09 5.99
C LEU A 179 -4.03 -1.03 5.32
N ALA A 180 -4.16 -0.26 4.23
CA ALA A 180 -5.40 -0.19 3.46
C ALA A 180 -5.85 -1.55 2.94
N GLY A 181 -4.91 -2.36 2.41
CA GLY A 181 -5.19 -3.73 2.00
C GLY A 181 -5.69 -4.64 3.12
N ALA A 182 -5.34 -4.31 4.37
CA ALA A 182 -5.71 -5.10 5.55
C ALA A 182 -7.01 -4.64 6.24
N VAL A 183 -7.40 -3.36 6.09
CA VAL A 183 -8.64 -2.82 6.71
C VAL A 183 -9.81 -2.66 5.73
N GLY A 184 -9.56 -2.70 4.43
CA GLY A 184 -10.61 -2.88 3.44
C GLY A 184 -10.91 -1.81 2.41
N PRO A 185 -10.41 -0.54 2.46
CA PRO A 185 -10.67 0.39 1.38
C PRO A 185 -9.97 -0.02 0.08
N PHE A 186 -10.48 0.43 -1.04
CA PHE A 186 -9.73 0.37 -2.28
C PHE A 186 -8.48 1.23 -2.17
N TRP A 187 -7.40 0.83 -2.84
CA TRP A 187 -6.20 1.64 -2.86
C TRP A 187 -5.53 1.67 -4.24
N ARG A 188 -4.80 2.74 -4.49
CA ARG A 188 -4.12 2.99 -5.74
C ARG A 188 -2.70 3.45 -5.49
N CYS A 189 -1.74 2.82 -6.14
CA CYS A 189 -0.35 3.17 -6.02
C CYS A 189 0.07 4.12 -7.15
N LEU A 190 0.63 5.28 -6.79
CA LEU A 190 1.21 6.25 -7.71
C LEU A 190 2.73 6.20 -7.61
N GLY A 191 3.41 6.26 -8.74
CA GLY A 191 4.87 6.34 -8.79
C GLY A 191 5.53 5.36 -9.77
N PRO A 192 6.84 5.47 -9.96
CA PRO A 192 7.59 4.61 -10.87
C PRO A 192 7.62 3.17 -10.35
N ARG A 193 7.20 2.20 -11.17
CA ARG A 193 7.18 0.78 -10.85
C ARG A 193 8.31 0.03 -11.52
N ARG A 194 9.11 -0.72 -10.77
CA ARG A 194 10.11 -1.63 -11.35
C ARG A 194 9.45 -2.88 -11.93
N LYS A 195 9.95 -3.36 -13.08
CA LYS A 195 9.40 -4.54 -13.81
C LYS A 195 9.27 -5.84 -13.01
N ASN A 196 9.86 -5.91 -11.82
CA ASN A 196 10.04 -7.15 -11.04
C ASN A 196 9.37 -7.11 -9.66
N GLY A 197 8.23 -6.42 -9.52
CA GLY A 197 7.58 -6.26 -8.21
C GLY A 197 8.23 -5.22 -7.31
N ALA A 198 9.31 -4.61 -7.76
CA ALA A 198 9.89 -3.40 -7.22
C ALA A 198 9.80 -2.31 -8.29
N PHE A 199 9.73 -1.04 -7.90
CA PHE A 199 9.49 0.09 -8.80
C PHE A 199 10.53 0.25 -9.92
N SER A 200 10.12 0.62 -11.14
CA SER A 200 10.99 0.80 -12.31
C SER A 200 11.33 2.27 -12.53
N ARG A 201 12.62 2.59 -12.78
CA ARG A 201 13.10 3.94 -13.16
C ARG A 201 12.48 4.49 -14.46
N ARG A 202 11.83 3.65 -15.27
CA ARG A 202 11.06 4.09 -16.45
C ARG A 202 9.58 4.11 -16.08
N GLY A 203 9.19 5.15 -15.34
CA GLY A 203 7.83 5.35 -14.89
C GLY A 203 6.84 5.55 -16.01
N ARG A 204 6.01 4.55 -16.29
CA ARG A 204 4.85 4.70 -17.16
C ARG A 204 3.65 3.81 -16.82
N ARG A 205 3.57 3.18 -15.66
CA ARG A 205 2.38 2.35 -15.35
C ARG A 205 1.96 2.48 -13.91
N ILE A 206 0.73 2.91 -13.71
CA ILE A 206 0.02 2.85 -12.44
C ILE A 206 -0.71 1.51 -12.40
N GLY A 207 -0.46 0.73 -11.35
CA GLY A 207 -1.16 -0.53 -11.13
C GLY A 207 -2.36 -0.31 -10.21
N PHE A 208 -3.49 -0.89 -10.57
CA PHE A 208 -4.65 -1.04 -9.72
C PHE A 208 -4.53 -2.31 -8.90
N LEU A 209 -4.92 -2.24 -7.63
CA LEU A 209 -5.23 -3.41 -6.86
C LEU A 209 -6.59 -3.19 -6.19
N SER A 210 -7.59 -3.89 -6.68
CA SER A 210 -8.86 -4.06 -5.99
C SER A 210 -8.78 -5.32 -5.12
N ARG A 211 -9.82 -5.64 -4.34
CA ARG A 211 -9.96 -6.93 -3.65
C ARG A 211 -9.81 -8.14 -4.61
N SER A 212 -10.02 -7.92 -5.90
CA SER A 212 -9.68 -8.82 -7.01
C SER A 212 -8.51 -8.22 -7.80
N TRP A 213 -7.41 -8.90 -7.85
CA TRP A 213 -6.13 -8.54 -8.45
C TRP A 213 -6.21 -8.24 -9.96
N ILE A 214 -6.73 -7.10 -10.37
CA ILE A 214 -6.70 -6.66 -11.76
C ILE A 214 -5.71 -5.51 -11.91
N VAL A 215 -4.61 -5.75 -12.63
CA VAL A 215 -3.60 -4.75 -12.96
C VAL A 215 -3.92 -4.18 -14.34
N ALA A 216 -4.43 -2.97 -14.42
CA ALA A 216 -4.57 -2.27 -15.67
C ALA A 216 -3.40 -1.27 -15.86
N PRO A 217 -2.68 -1.30 -16.99
CA PRO A 217 -1.59 -0.36 -17.26
C PRO A 217 -2.15 0.97 -17.77
N VAL A 218 -1.72 2.09 -17.15
CA VAL A 218 -2.04 3.44 -17.59
C VAL A 218 -0.74 4.19 -17.89
N ARG A 219 -0.64 4.82 -19.06
CA ARG A 219 0.48 5.73 -19.39
C ARG A 219 0.38 6.99 -18.52
N CYS A 220 1.46 7.31 -17.84
CA CYS A 220 1.52 8.41 -16.88
C CYS A 220 2.09 9.69 -17.49
N THR A 221 1.22 10.59 -17.90
CA THR A 221 1.44 12.04 -17.76
C THR A 221 0.63 12.47 -16.52
N ALA A 222 0.97 13.59 -15.86
CA ALA A 222 0.20 14.08 -14.70
C ALA A 222 -1.31 14.17 -15.03
N ARG A 223 -1.64 14.66 -16.22
CA ARG A 223 -3.01 14.77 -16.72
C ARG A 223 -3.72 13.41 -16.85
N SER A 224 -3.06 12.39 -17.39
CA SER A 224 -3.66 11.06 -17.55
C SER A 224 -3.82 10.32 -16.22
N THR A 225 -2.99 10.57 -15.22
CA THR A 225 -3.12 10.03 -13.88
C THR A 225 -4.34 10.59 -13.17
N VAL A 226 -4.52 11.89 -13.24
CA VAL A 226 -5.68 12.60 -12.67
C VAL A 226 -6.98 12.11 -13.32
N ILE A 227 -7.03 12.02 -14.66
CA ILE A 227 -8.20 11.51 -15.40
C ILE A 227 -8.47 10.03 -15.05
N ALA A 228 -7.44 9.19 -14.96
CA ALA A 228 -7.60 7.80 -14.57
C ALA A 228 -8.11 7.64 -13.13
N THR A 229 -7.64 8.47 -12.20
CA THR A 229 -8.12 8.50 -10.81
C THR A 229 -9.58 8.90 -10.76
N MET A 230 -9.99 9.86 -11.58
CA MET A 230 -11.39 10.29 -11.68
C MET A 230 -12.32 9.23 -12.26
N ARG A 231 -11.88 8.52 -13.31
CA ARG A 231 -12.68 7.41 -13.87
C ARG A 231 -12.93 6.29 -12.86
N VAL A 232 -12.07 6.11 -11.88
CA VAL A 232 -12.26 5.13 -10.79
C VAL A 232 -13.17 5.66 -9.69
N CYS A 233 -13.10 6.96 -9.39
CA CYS A 233 -13.98 7.59 -8.41
C CYS A 233 -15.42 7.78 -8.94
N SER A 234 -15.59 7.95 -10.25
CA SER A 234 -16.90 8.16 -10.87
C SER A 234 -17.94 7.07 -10.58
N PRO A 235 -17.65 5.76 -10.61
CA PRO A 235 -18.59 4.72 -10.21
C PRO A 235 -18.99 4.79 -8.74
N LEU A 236 -18.06 5.19 -7.88
CA LEU A 236 -18.31 5.32 -6.44
C LEU A 236 -19.21 6.51 -6.10
N LEU A 237 -19.25 7.50 -7.00
CA LEU A 237 -20.07 8.71 -6.87
C LEU A 237 -21.45 8.58 -7.55
N ARG A 238 -21.64 7.60 -8.46
CA ARG A 238 -22.91 7.41 -9.19
C ARG A 238 -23.96 6.58 -8.43
N ASN A 239 -23.56 5.82 -7.41
CA ASN A 239 -24.48 4.94 -6.66
C ASN A 239 -24.93 5.56 -5.34
N ARG A 240 -25.07 6.90 -5.29
CA ARG A 240 -25.69 7.63 -4.18
C ARG A 240 -26.58 8.76 -4.68
#